data_623bd63bb2a75f7b71857d6a8cab9bd4
#
_entry.id   623bd63bb2a75f7b71857d6a8cab9bd4
#
_cell.length_a   1.000
_cell.length_b   1.000
_cell.length_c   1.000
_cell.angle_alpha   90.00
_cell.angle_beta   90.00
_cell.angle_gamma   90.00
#
_symmetry.space_group_name_H-M   'P 1'
#
loop_
_entity.id
_entity.type
_entity.pdbx_description
1 polymer ?
#
loop_
_entity_poly.entity_id
_entity_poly.type
_entity_poly.pdbx_seq_one_letter_code
_entity_poly.pdbx_strand_id
1 'polypeptide(L)'
;DNNPAGSFNVFDFAWNIVLDPSNLNEDEMYMATYGSILRSVDGGESWLEELGGGNAYYNNVEITTDGIVYATLSSEGTGKGIWRSADGMEWTNIIPDGFGNVYGRTAIGINPSNENEVYFLTAETENSGQYTNTFFGGETWTSLWKYTYLCGDGNDSCGNWINLSANIPANRPTTFDNFNAQGGYDLLVKVKPDEPNVVFIGGTNLWRSTDGFTSDSNTVQIGGYVEGSDHGYGNWDIYSKHHPLQHDLLFLPSDNNIILSANDGGVYKSTNCMASPHLWYS
;
A
#
# COMPACT_ATOMS: atom_id res chain seq x y z
N ASP A 1 17.08 -12.11 -18.14
CA ASP A 1 17.92 -12.23 -16.94
C ASP A 1 18.93 -11.08 -16.93
N ASN A 2 18.59 -10.02 -16.23
CA ASN A 2 19.43 -8.83 -16.15
C ASN A 2 20.39 -8.88 -14.96
N ASN A 3 20.48 -10.02 -14.28
CA ASN A 3 21.46 -10.18 -13.22
C ASN A 3 22.75 -10.79 -13.72
N PRO A 4 23.79 -9.98 -14.03
CA PRO A 4 25.13 -10.49 -14.25
C PRO A 4 25.66 -11.02 -12.93
N ALA A 5 25.90 -12.30 -12.87
CA ALA A 5 26.41 -12.99 -11.71
C ALA A 5 27.47 -12.18 -10.92
N GLY A 6 27.16 -11.81 -9.70
CA GLY A 6 28.14 -11.39 -8.71
C GLY A 6 28.08 -9.97 -8.17
N SER A 7 27.15 -9.11 -8.54
CA SER A 7 26.94 -7.84 -7.86
C SER A 7 25.46 -7.56 -7.67
N PHE A 8 25.07 -7.17 -6.47
CA PHE A 8 23.73 -6.72 -6.14
C PHE A 8 23.48 -5.35 -6.80
N ASN A 9 22.40 -5.23 -7.55
CA ASN A 9 22.05 -4.00 -8.26
C ASN A 9 20.53 -3.79 -8.31
N VAL A 10 20.07 -2.69 -8.92
CA VAL A 10 18.66 -2.30 -9.03
C VAL A 10 17.73 -3.36 -9.66
N PHE A 11 18.26 -4.33 -10.37
CA PHE A 11 17.48 -5.41 -10.96
C PHE A 11 17.35 -6.67 -10.08
N ASP A 12 18.01 -6.69 -8.92
CA ASP A 12 18.02 -7.89 -8.06
C ASP A 12 16.78 -8.02 -7.19
N PHE A 13 16.02 -6.92 -6.98
CA PHE A 13 14.76 -6.90 -6.26
C PHE A 13 13.70 -6.15 -7.03
N ALA A 14 12.61 -6.83 -7.35
CA ALA A 14 11.36 -6.22 -7.80
C ALA A 14 10.34 -6.29 -6.65
N TRP A 15 9.78 -5.15 -6.28
CA TRP A 15 8.74 -5.07 -5.26
C TRP A 15 7.36 -5.33 -5.85
N ASN A 16 7.08 -4.70 -6.99
CA ASN A 16 5.88 -4.95 -7.77
C ASN A 16 6.05 -4.56 -9.24
N ILE A 17 5.14 -5.02 -10.06
CA ILE A 17 5.05 -4.73 -11.49
C ILE A 17 3.60 -4.43 -11.84
N VAL A 18 3.38 -3.44 -12.70
CA VAL A 18 2.07 -3.05 -13.22
C VAL A 18 2.11 -2.94 -14.73
N LEU A 19 1.01 -3.33 -15.38
CA LEU A 19 0.80 -3.17 -16.82
C LEU A 19 0.04 -1.88 -17.07
N ASP A 20 0.38 -1.15 -18.12
CA ASP A 20 -0.40 0.01 -18.56
C ASP A 20 -1.62 -0.42 -19.37
N PRO A 21 -2.83 -0.32 -18.82
CA PRO A 21 -4.04 -0.71 -19.52
C PRO A 21 -4.45 0.31 -20.60
N SER A 22 -3.89 1.50 -20.61
CA SER A 22 -4.19 2.57 -21.58
C SER A 22 -3.44 2.38 -22.89
N ASN A 23 -2.26 1.78 -22.86
CA ASN A 23 -1.46 1.54 -24.05
C ASN A 23 -1.85 0.23 -24.74
N LEU A 24 -2.75 0.33 -25.71
CA LEU A 24 -3.24 -0.82 -26.47
C LEU A 24 -2.33 -1.25 -27.65
N ASN A 25 -1.25 -0.52 -27.88
CA ASN A 25 -0.35 -0.76 -29.01
C ASN A 25 0.94 -1.45 -28.63
N GLU A 26 1.35 -1.32 -27.38
CA GLU A 26 2.59 -1.84 -26.82
C GLU A 26 2.30 -2.52 -25.49
N ASP A 27 3.05 -3.55 -25.15
CA ASP A 27 2.98 -4.18 -23.83
C ASP A 27 3.81 -3.35 -22.84
N GLU A 28 3.28 -2.17 -22.53
CA GLU A 28 3.92 -1.22 -21.61
C GLU A 28 3.72 -1.63 -20.16
N MET A 29 4.79 -1.57 -19.38
CA MET A 29 4.75 -1.91 -17.96
C MET A 29 5.78 -1.15 -17.16
N TYR A 30 5.50 -1.02 -15.87
CA TYR A 30 6.36 -0.38 -14.89
C TYR A 30 6.72 -1.36 -13.78
N MET A 31 7.95 -1.31 -13.32
CA MET A 31 8.46 -2.16 -12.24
C MET A 31 9.13 -1.30 -11.18
N ALA A 32 8.66 -1.41 -9.94
CA ALA A 32 9.36 -0.84 -8.79
C ALA A 32 10.45 -1.82 -8.32
N THR A 33 11.68 -1.35 -8.34
CA THR A 33 12.84 -2.14 -7.94
C THR A 33 13.57 -1.50 -6.77
N TYR A 34 14.63 -2.14 -6.30
CA TYR A 34 15.60 -1.47 -5.44
C TYR A 34 16.23 -0.30 -6.20
N GLY A 35 16.05 0.90 -5.67
CA GLY A 35 16.67 2.13 -6.18
C GLY A 35 15.95 2.83 -7.34
N SER A 36 14.96 2.21 -8.00
CA SER A 36 14.42 2.80 -9.24
C SER A 36 12.99 2.35 -9.56
N ILE A 37 12.36 3.14 -10.42
CA ILE A 37 11.19 2.73 -11.20
C ILE A 37 11.67 2.53 -12.65
N LEU A 38 11.46 1.34 -13.15
CA LEU A 38 11.82 0.94 -14.51
C LEU A 38 10.57 0.87 -15.38
N ARG A 39 10.72 1.23 -16.65
CA ARG A 39 9.67 1.14 -17.68
C ARG A 39 10.12 0.23 -18.80
N SER A 40 9.22 -0.60 -19.31
CA SER A 40 9.36 -1.37 -20.54
C SER A 40 8.22 -1.03 -21.48
N VAL A 41 8.46 -1.00 -22.78
CA VAL A 41 7.46 -0.84 -23.84
C VAL A 41 7.44 -2.02 -24.81
N ASP A 42 8.16 -3.09 -24.47
CA ASP A 42 8.35 -4.28 -25.33
C ASP A 42 8.03 -5.60 -24.60
N GLY A 43 7.11 -5.55 -23.62
CA GLY A 43 6.70 -6.73 -22.89
C GLY A 43 7.72 -7.24 -21.88
N GLY A 44 8.63 -6.37 -21.42
CA GLY A 44 9.67 -6.71 -20.46
C GLY A 44 10.95 -7.26 -21.05
N GLU A 45 11.11 -7.22 -22.39
CA GLU A 45 12.36 -7.63 -23.05
C GLU A 45 13.49 -6.65 -22.75
N SER A 46 13.18 -5.34 -22.68
CA SER A 46 14.11 -4.30 -22.24
C SER A 46 13.49 -3.34 -21.25
N TRP A 47 14.33 -2.74 -20.40
CA TRP A 47 13.92 -1.85 -19.33
C TRP A 47 14.76 -0.58 -19.31
N LEU A 48 14.11 0.56 -19.12
CA LEU A 48 14.73 1.86 -18.92
C LEU A 48 14.44 2.35 -17.51
N GLU A 49 15.42 2.99 -16.88
CA GLU A 49 15.21 3.71 -15.61
C GLU A 49 14.59 5.06 -15.93
N GLU A 50 13.33 5.25 -15.52
CA GLU A 50 12.60 6.51 -15.71
C GLU A 50 12.61 7.39 -14.45
N LEU A 51 12.68 6.77 -13.27
CA LEU A 51 12.78 7.49 -12.01
C LEU A 51 13.82 6.81 -11.12
N GLY A 52 14.99 7.44 -11.00
CA GLY A 52 16.10 6.95 -10.19
C GLY A 52 16.01 7.43 -8.74
N GLY A 53 16.06 6.52 -7.79
CA GLY A 53 16.00 6.77 -6.36
C GLY A 53 17.32 6.61 -5.62
N GLY A 54 18.39 6.23 -6.30
CA GLY A 54 19.67 5.93 -5.65
C GLY A 54 19.57 4.70 -4.76
N ASN A 55 19.65 4.87 -3.43
CA ASN A 55 19.57 3.78 -2.46
C ASN A 55 18.17 3.64 -1.82
N ALA A 56 17.10 4.04 -2.49
CA ALA A 56 15.75 3.82 -1.98
C ALA A 56 15.46 2.32 -1.92
N TYR A 57 15.33 1.76 -0.70
CA TYR A 57 15.17 0.32 -0.52
C TYR A 57 13.79 -0.18 -0.89
N TYR A 58 12.74 0.60 -0.55
CA TYR A 58 11.35 0.19 -0.67
C TYR A 58 10.62 1.12 -1.63
N ASN A 59 10.33 0.63 -2.79
CA ASN A 59 9.64 1.37 -3.84
C ASN A 59 8.30 0.70 -4.17
N ASN A 60 7.39 1.47 -4.73
CA ASN A 60 6.11 0.97 -5.21
C ASN A 60 5.69 1.74 -6.45
N VAL A 61 4.91 1.11 -7.32
CA VAL A 61 4.34 1.72 -8.52
C VAL A 61 2.92 1.21 -8.72
N GLU A 62 2.00 2.11 -9.04
CA GLU A 62 0.63 1.79 -9.43
C GLU A 62 0.22 2.68 -10.61
N ILE A 63 -0.73 2.22 -11.41
CA ILE A 63 -1.17 2.91 -12.62
C ILE A 63 -2.69 2.95 -12.70
N THR A 64 -3.22 4.07 -13.19
CA THR A 64 -4.65 4.22 -13.45
C THR A 64 -5.05 3.57 -14.77
N THR A 65 -6.35 3.43 -15.01
CA THR A 65 -6.86 2.92 -16.30
C THR A 65 -6.58 3.86 -17.47
N ASP A 66 -6.33 5.15 -17.20
CA ASP A 66 -5.95 6.16 -18.19
C ASP A 66 -4.43 6.34 -18.34
N GLY A 67 -3.61 5.47 -17.71
CA GLY A 67 -2.16 5.49 -17.87
C GLY A 67 -1.41 6.49 -16.97
N ILE A 68 -2.07 7.06 -15.96
CA ILE A 68 -1.38 7.92 -14.98
C ILE A 68 -0.63 7.04 -13.98
N VAL A 69 0.67 7.24 -13.88
CA VAL A 69 1.55 6.45 -13.02
C VAL A 69 1.82 7.18 -11.71
N TYR A 70 1.66 6.47 -10.61
CA TYR A 70 2.07 6.89 -9.27
C TYR A 70 3.20 6.01 -8.79
N ALA A 71 4.24 6.62 -8.25
CA ALA A 71 5.38 5.90 -7.68
C ALA A 71 5.77 6.43 -6.31
N THR A 72 6.31 5.57 -5.47
CA THR A 72 6.87 5.94 -4.17
C THR A 72 8.27 5.39 -4.02
N LEU A 73 9.18 6.24 -3.56
CA LEU A 73 10.57 5.90 -3.27
C LEU A 73 10.87 6.24 -1.81
N SER A 74 11.37 5.27 -1.06
CA SER A 74 11.67 5.42 0.37
C SER A 74 12.79 6.40 0.65
N SER A 75 12.86 6.85 1.91
CA SER A 75 13.66 8.02 2.29
C SER A 75 15.18 7.81 2.31
N GLU A 76 15.66 6.58 2.20
CA GLU A 76 17.09 6.27 2.16
C GLU A 76 17.75 6.72 0.86
N GLY A 77 16.97 6.89 -0.19
CA GLY A 77 17.45 7.29 -1.51
C GLY A 77 17.45 8.79 -1.74
N THR A 78 18.20 9.22 -2.75
CA THR A 78 18.27 10.63 -3.18
C THR A 78 17.03 11.08 -3.93
N GLY A 79 16.33 10.15 -4.57
CA GLY A 79 15.06 10.39 -5.30
C GLY A 79 13.81 10.16 -4.46
N LYS A 80 13.93 10.18 -3.12
CA LYS A 80 12.82 9.96 -2.22
C LYS A 80 11.60 10.83 -2.54
N GLY A 81 10.41 10.28 -2.35
CA GLY A 81 9.18 11.05 -2.57
C GLY A 81 7.99 10.20 -2.95
N ILE A 82 6.89 10.91 -3.16
CA ILE A 82 5.71 10.43 -3.85
C ILE A 82 5.66 11.13 -5.20
N TRP A 83 5.61 10.38 -6.25
CA TRP A 83 5.77 10.85 -7.61
C TRP A 83 4.55 10.53 -8.46
N ARG A 84 4.23 11.43 -9.37
CA ARG A 84 3.17 11.27 -10.37
C ARG A 84 3.73 11.55 -11.75
N SER A 85 3.35 10.73 -12.72
CA SER A 85 3.65 10.95 -14.14
C SER A 85 2.39 10.76 -14.97
N ALA A 86 2.24 11.57 -16.01
CA ALA A 86 1.15 11.45 -16.98
C ALA A 86 1.55 10.64 -18.23
N ASP A 87 2.83 10.33 -18.39
CA ASP A 87 3.38 9.70 -19.58
C ASP A 87 4.48 8.66 -19.27
N GLY A 88 4.75 8.44 -17.98
CA GLY A 88 5.79 7.54 -17.50
C GLY A 88 7.24 8.04 -17.69
N MET A 89 7.44 9.23 -18.23
CA MET A 89 8.77 9.80 -18.52
C MET A 89 9.04 11.06 -17.71
N GLU A 90 8.07 11.97 -17.66
CA GLU A 90 8.20 13.20 -16.87
C GLU A 90 7.52 13.01 -15.50
N TRP A 91 8.29 13.18 -14.44
CA TRP A 91 7.85 12.89 -13.07
C TRP A 91 7.78 14.14 -12.21
N THR A 92 6.64 14.36 -11.58
CA THR A 92 6.43 15.43 -10.60
C THR A 92 6.40 14.87 -9.18
N ASN A 93 7.22 15.41 -8.30
CA ASN A 93 7.15 15.08 -6.87
C ASN A 93 5.94 15.78 -6.26
N ILE A 94 4.99 14.99 -5.75
CA ILE A 94 3.73 15.47 -5.17
C ILE A 94 3.66 15.27 -3.66
N ILE A 95 4.79 14.93 -3.00
CA ILE A 95 4.81 14.67 -1.55
C ILE A 95 4.29 15.89 -0.77
N PRO A 96 3.35 15.73 0.19
CA PRO A 96 2.78 16.87 0.89
C PRO A 96 3.69 17.40 1.99
N ASP A 97 3.51 18.66 2.33
CA ASP A 97 4.07 19.23 3.55
C ASP A 97 3.62 18.43 4.77
N GLY A 98 4.56 18.17 5.69
CA GLY A 98 4.28 17.41 6.91
C GLY A 98 4.25 15.89 6.75
N PHE A 99 4.57 15.35 5.57
CA PHE A 99 4.68 13.90 5.37
C PHE A 99 5.77 13.25 6.21
N GLY A 100 6.81 14.01 6.53
CA GLY A 100 7.99 13.54 7.24
C GLY A 100 9.20 13.41 6.33
N ASN A 101 10.39 13.35 6.95
CA ASN A 101 11.65 13.25 6.19
C ASN A 101 12.24 11.84 6.17
N VAL A 102 11.83 11.00 7.11
CA VAL A 102 12.25 9.60 7.25
C VAL A 102 11.02 8.73 7.16
N TYR A 103 11.03 7.81 6.21
CA TYR A 103 9.95 6.85 6.00
C TYR A 103 10.46 5.66 5.15
N GLY A 104 9.90 4.51 5.42
CA GLY A 104 10.20 3.28 4.71
C GLY A 104 9.25 3.05 3.52
N ARG A 105 8.71 1.82 3.42
CA ARG A 105 7.80 1.42 2.35
C ARG A 105 6.49 2.23 2.40
N THR A 106 6.04 2.64 1.22
CA THR A 106 4.73 3.27 1.02
C THR A 106 3.91 2.47 0.02
N ALA A 107 2.79 1.91 0.46
CA ALA A 107 1.82 1.26 -0.40
C ALA A 107 0.88 2.30 -1.03
N ILE A 108 0.49 2.07 -2.28
CA ILE A 108 -0.38 2.93 -3.08
C ILE A 108 -1.73 2.24 -3.28
N GLY A 109 -2.84 2.95 -3.05
CA GLY A 109 -4.18 2.45 -3.30
C GLY A 109 -5.00 3.45 -4.12
N ILE A 110 -5.08 3.24 -5.43
CA ILE A 110 -5.91 4.05 -6.32
C ILE A 110 -7.40 3.71 -6.05
N ASN A 111 -8.26 4.72 -6.04
CA ASN A 111 -9.70 4.53 -5.95
C ASN A 111 -10.27 4.17 -7.33
N PRO A 112 -10.72 2.93 -7.59
CA PRO A 112 -11.11 2.51 -8.94
C PRO A 112 -12.36 3.21 -9.48
N SER A 113 -13.20 3.80 -8.62
CA SER A 113 -14.39 4.56 -9.04
C SER A 113 -14.11 6.03 -9.27
N ASN A 114 -12.96 6.53 -8.82
CA ASN A 114 -12.47 7.90 -9.05
C ASN A 114 -10.95 7.92 -8.95
N GLU A 115 -10.26 7.60 -10.03
CA GLU A 115 -8.80 7.43 -10.06
C GLU A 115 -8.01 8.74 -9.81
N ASN A 116 -8.69 9.88 -9.69
CA ASN A 116 -8.09 11.09 -9.15
C ASN A 116 -7.84 11.04 -7.64
N GLU A 117 -8.38 10.05 -6.94
CA GLU A 117 -8.18 9.84 -5.51
C GLU A 117 -7.26 8.66 -5.26
N VAL A 118 -6.19 8.90 -4.52
CA VAL A 118 -5.17 7.88 -4.22
C VAL A 118 -4.83 7.91 -2.74
N TYR A 119 -4.76 6.75 -2.12
CA TYR A 119 -4.31 6.57 -0.75
C TYR A 119 -2.85 6.13 -0.72
N PHE A 120 -2.09 6.68 0.22
CA PHE A 120 -0.70 6.35 0.49
C PHE A 120 -0.58 5.92 1.95
N LEU A 121 -0.26 4.65 2.16
CA LEU A 121 -0.02 4.08 3.49
C LEU A 121 1.47 3.82 3.65
N THR A 122 2.08 4.45 4.65
CA THR A 122 3.54 4.50 4.79
C THR A 122 3.98 3.95 6.14
N ALA A 123 4.94 3.04 6.12
CA ALA A 123 5.57 2.49 7.31
C ALA A 123 6.81 3.30 7.73
N GLU A 124 7.19 3.19 9.01
CA GLU A 124 8.41 3.75 9.60
C GLU A 124 8.57 5.27 9.41
N THR A 125 7.51 6.02 9.67
CA THR A 125 7.45 7.46 9.43
C THR A 125 8.08 8.31 10.55
N GLU A 126 9.07 7.86 11.23
CA GLU A 126 9.80 8.43 12.37
C GLU A 126 9.17 9.72 12.98
N ASN A 127 8.36 9.54 14.06
CA ASN A 127 7.63 10.62 14.74
C ASN A 127 6.63 11.43 13.88
N SER A 128 6.31 10.96 12.68
CA SER A 128 5.20 11.49 11.88
C SER A 128 4.18 10.37 11.62
N GLY A 129 2.89 10.69 11.67
CA GLY A 129 1.83 9.69 11.53
C GLY A 129 1.26 9.22 12.86
N GLN A 130 0.75 8.00 12.90
CA GLN A 130 0.15 7.36 14.07
C GLN A 130 1.18 6.43 14.73
N TYR A 131 1.33 6.62 16.04
CA TYR A 131 2.15 5.77 16.88
C TYR A 131 1.40 4.51 17.33
N THR A 132 2.04 3.35 17.22
CA THR A 132 1.53 2.08 17.73
C THR A 132 2.59 1.40 18.59
N ASN A 133 2.19 0.93 19.79
CA ASN A 133 2.98 0.00 20.55
C ASN A 133 2.85 -1.39 19.95
N THR A 134 3.97 -1.99 19.56
CA THR A 134 3.98 -3.36 19.09
C THR A 134 3.95 -4.33 20.27
N PHE A 135 3.49 -5.54 20.03
CA PHE A 135 3.42 -6.58 21.07
C PHE A 135 4.76 -6.86 21.76
N PHE A 136 5.86 -6.84 21.02
CA PHE A 136 7.19 -7.10 21.58
C PHE A 136 7.81 -5.88 22.28
N GLY A 137 7.03 -4.82 22.53
CA GLY A 137 7.49 -3.62 23.24
C GLY A 137 8.31 -2.66 22.39
N GLY A 138 8.27 -2.84 21.05
CA GLY A 138 8.79 -1.88 20.10
C GLY A 138 7.78 -0.78 19.79
N GLU A 139 8.26 0.26 19.13
CA GLU A 139 7.46 1.38 18.62
C GLU A 139 7.42 1.30 17.11
N THR A 140 6.27 1.55 16.52
CA THR A 140 6.14 1.75 15.08
C THR A 140 5.31 3.00 14.80
N TRP A 141 5.68 3.69 13.73
CA TRP A 141 4.96 4.86 13.25
C TRP A 141 4.47 4.59 11.84
N THR A 142 3.20 4.88 11.59
CA THR A 142 2.56 4.64 10.28
C THR A 142 1.73 5.84 9.91
N SER A 143 1.80 6.27 8.67
CA SER A 143 0.97 7.36 8.17
C SER A 143 0.04 6.91 7.04
N LEU A 144 -1.15 7.49 7.01
CA LEU A 144 -2.14 7.30 5.95
C LEU A 144 -2.53 8.67 5.41
N TRP A 145 -2.35 8.85 4.11
CA TRP A 145 -2.69 10.07 3.42
C TRP A 145 -3.60 9.80 2.24
N LYS A 146 -4.54 10.70 1.98
CA LYS A 146 -5.35 10.71 0.77
C LYS A 146 -4.97 11.89 -0.08
N TYR A 147 -4.59 11.61 -1.32
CA TYR A 147 -4.35 12.58 -2.37
C TYR A 147 -5.55 12.68 -3.29
N THR A 148 -5.88 13.88 -3.75
CA THR A 148 -6.87 14.12 -4.81
C THR A 148 -6.23 15.01 -5.87
N TYR A 149 -6.07 14.48 -7.08
CA TYR A 149 -5.62 15.23 -8.24
C TYR A 149 -6.69 16.23 -8.68
N LEU A 150 -6.29 17.46 -8.95
CA LEU A 150 -7.18 18.54 -9.38
C LEU A 150 -6.87 19.06 -10.77
N CYS A 151 -5.59 19.25 -11.11
CA CYS A 151 -5.17 19.82 -12.41
C CYS A 151 -3.67 19.67 -12.67
N GLY A 152 -3.23 20.00 -13.89
CA GLY A 152 -1.82 20.16 -14.27
C GLY A 152 -0.94 18.94 -13.99
N ASP A 153 0.17 19.17 -13.34
CA ASP A 153 1.10 18.14 -12.91
C ASP A 153 0.73 17.48 -11.55
N GLY A 154 -0.29 18.03 -10.87
CA GLY A 154 -0.80 17.50 -9.61
C GLY A 154 -0.07 18.00 -8.36
N ASN A 155 0.87 18.95 -8.51
CA ASN A 155 1.60 19.53 -7.39
C ASN A 155 0.95 20.83 -6.88
N ASP A 156 1.34 21.29 -5.70
CA ASP A 156 0.87 22.52 -5.07
C ASP A 156 -0.65 22.65 -5.05
N SER A 157 -1.18 23.71 -5.68
CA SER A 157 -2.62 23.96 -5.76
C SER A 157 -3.38 23.03 -6.73
N CYS A 158 -2.67 22.20 -7.48
CA CYS A 158 -3.22 21.19 -8.38
C CYS A 158 -3.37 19.80 -7.76
N GLY A 159 -2.99 19.66 -6.49
CA GLY A 159 -3.22 18.48 -5.65
C GLY A 159 -3.80 18.86 -4.29
N ASN A 160 -4.70 18.05 -3.75
CA ASN A 160 -5.22 18.22 -2.41
C ASN A 160 -4.85 17.00 -1.55
N TRP A 161 -4.28 17.25 -0.38
CA TRP A 161 -3.85 16.21 0.55
C TRP A 161 -4.63 16.26 1.87
N ILE A 162 -5.02 15.09 2.35
CA ILE A 162 -5.66 14.93 3.66
C ILE A 162 -4.86 13.91 4.46
N ASN A 163 -4.38 14.32 5.63
CA ASN A 163 -3.74 13.41 6.59
C ASN A 163 -4.81 12.66 7.38
N LEU A 164 -4.87 11.35 7.23
CA LEU A 164 -5.82 10.44 7.87
C LEU A 164 -5.15 9.60 8.98
N SER A 165 -3.87 9.81 9.24
CA SER A 165 -3.04 8.97 10.13
C SER A 165 -3.63 8.80 11.53
N ALA A 166 -4.24 9.85 12.08
CA ALA A 166 -4.82 9.82 13.42
C ALA A 166 -5.94 8.77 13.59
N ASN A 167 -6.50 8.28 12.48
CA ASN A 167 -7.60 7.31 12.45
C ASN A 167 -7.14 5.87 12.15
N ILE A 168 -5.83 5.65 12.01
CA ILE A 168 -5.26 4.30 11.95
C ILE A 168 -5.48 3.61 13.30
N PRO A 169 -5.95 2.34 13.35
CA PRO A 169 -6.21 1.65 14.62
C PRO A 169 -4.92 1.29 15.35
N ALA A 170 -4.49 2.17 16.25
CA ALA A 170 -3.20 2.10 16.92
C ALA A 170 -3.26 1.80 18.42
N ASN A 171 -4.39 2.03 19.07
CA ASN A 171 -4.51 1.98 20.53
C ASN A 171 -5.78 1.25 20.99
N ARG A 172 -6.10 0.12 20.36
CA ARG A 172 -7.22 -0.73 20.79
C ARG A 172 -6.75 -1.71 21.84
N PRO A 173 -7.26 -1.63 23.09
CA PRO A 173 -6.67 -2.35 24.22
C PRO A 173 -6.81 -3.87 24.14
N THR A 174 -7.73 -4.38 23.31
CA THR A 174 -8.00 -5.80 23.14
C THR A 174 -7.43 -6.37 21.85
N THR A 175 -6.75 -5.58 21.06
CA THR A 175 -6.22 -5.99 19.75
C THR A 175 -4.71 -6.23 19.86
N PHE A 176 -4.29 -7.43 19.49
CA PHE A 176 -2.87 -7.75 19.35
C PHE A 176 -2.25 -6.96 18.21
N ASP A 177 -1.13 -6.30 18.49
CA ASP A 177 -0.34 -5.51 17.53
C ASP A 177 -1.08 -4.34 16.86
N ASN A 178 -2.36 -4.15 17.09
CA ASN A 178 -3.14 -3.08 16.45
C ASN A 178 -2.85 -2.97 14.94
N PHE A 179 -2.46 -1.79 14.44
CA PHE A 179 -1.88 -1.66 13.12
C PHE A 179 -0.36 -1.63 13.21
N ASN A 180 0.29 -2.70 12.78
CA ASN A 180 1.73 -2.84 12.74
C ASN A 180 2.16 -3.32 11.35
N ALA A 181 3.00 -2.56 10.69
CA ALA A 181 3.51 -2.86 9.35
C ALA A 181 4.81 -3.67 9.35
N GLN A 182 5.33 -4.04 10.54
CA GLN A 182 6.57 -4.79 10.72
C GLN A 182 7.74 -4.26 9.87
N GLY A 183 8.02 -2.95 9.96
CA GLY A 183 9.05 -2.31 9.15
C GLY A 183 8.73 -2.21 7.65
N GLY A 184 7.46 -2.34 7.28
CA GLY A 184 7.02 -2.33 5.89
C GLY A 184 6.96 -3.71 5.22
N TYR A 185 7.22 -4.80 5.97
CA TYR A 185 7.05 -6.16 5.45
C TYR A 185 5.57 -6.42 5.11
N ASP A 186 4.68 -6.06 6.02
CA ASP A 186 3.23 -6.19 5.89
C ASP A 186 2.63 -4.83 5.62
N LEU A 187 2.31 -4.51 4.38
CA LEU A 187 1.74 -3.20 4.07
C LEU A 187 0.92 -3.25 2.79
N LEU A 188 -0.37 -3.00 2.92
CA LEU A 188 -1.27 -2.82 1.79
C LEU A 188 -2.34 -1.76 2.09
N VAL A 189 -2.81 -1.08 1.05
CA VAL A 189 -4.00 -0.25 1.06
C VAL A 189 -4.79 -0.50 -0.23
N LYS A 190 -6.09 -0.77 -0.12
CA LYS A 190 -6.98 -1.02 -1.27
C LYS A 190 -8.32 -0.34 -1.06
N VAL A 191 -8.89 0.19 -2.12
CA VAL A 191 -10.21 0.82 -2.12
C VAL A 191 -11.21 -0.09 -2.82
N LYS A 192 -12.40 -0.27 -2.24
CA LYS A 192 -13.45 -1.08 -2.85
C LYS A 192 -13.96 -0.44 -4.15
N PRO A 193 -14.02 -1.18 -5.29
CA PRO A 193 -14.25 -0.58 -6.59
C PRO A 193 -15.59 0.14 -6.77
N ASP A 194 -16.64 -0.29 -6.09
CA ASP A 194 -18.00 0.26 -6.18
C ASP A 194 -18.45 1.06 -4.95
N GLU A 195 -17.59 1.15 -3.92
CA GLU A 195 -17.84 1.90 -2.69
C GLU A 195 -16.56 2.66 -2.28
N PRO A 196 -16.35 3.90 -2.78
CA PRO A 196 -15.07 4.62 -2.64
C PRO A 196 -14.68 4.97 -1.20
N ASN A 197 -15.64 4.95 -0.28
CA ASN A 197 -15.39 5.17 1.14
C ASN A 197 -15.05 3.87 1.90
N VAL A 198 -15.15 2.71 1.25
CA VAL A 198 -14.72 1.45 1.85
C VAL A 198 -13.27 1.20 1.49
N VAL A 199 -12.40 1.36 2.49
CA VAL A 199 -10.96 1.26 2.34
C VAL A 199 -10.42 0.21 3.28
N PHE A 200 -9.52 -0.61 2.78
CA PHE A 200 -8.83 -1.67 3.50
C PHE A 200 -7.37 -1.29 3.70
N ILE A 201 -6.86 -1.49 4.90
CA ILE A 201 -5.43 -1.42 5.20
C ILE A 201 -4.99 -2.72 5.86
N GLY A 202 -3.83 -3.21 5.47
CA GLY A 202 -3.22 -4.41 6.02
C GLY A 202 -1.83 -4.14 6.53
N GLY A 203 -1.56 -4.69 7.67
CA GLY A 203 -0.28 -4.86 8.33
C GLY A 203 -0.28 -6.26 8.92
N THR A 204 0.12 -6.44 10.17
CA THR A 204 -0.07 -7.70 10.91
C THR A 204 -1.55 -8.14 10.86
N ASN A 205 -2.47 -7.20 11.01
CA ASN A 205 -3.90 -7.41 10.92
C ASN A 205 -4.48 -6.74 9.67
N LEU A 206 -5.66 -7.22 9.24
CA LEU A 206 -6.44 -6.62 8.15
C LEU A 206 -7.60 -5.81 8.72
N TRP A 207 -7.71 -4.55 8.31
CA TRP A 207 -8.69 -3.59 8.75
C TRP A 207 -9.52 -3.07 7.60
N ARG A 208 -10.79 -2.80 7.86
CA ARG A 208 -11.71 -2.17 6.92
C ARG A 208 -12.33 -0.93 7.55
N SER A 209 -12.21 0.22 6.89
CA SER A 209 -12.99 1.42 7.16
C SER A 209 -14.17 1.52 6.19
N THR A 210 -15.30 2.10 6.64
CA THR A 210 -16.46 2.37 5.80
C THR A 210 -16.66 3.87 5.54
N ASP A 211 -15.73 4.71 5.97
CA ASP A 211 -15.73 6.15 5.75
C ASP A 211 -14.40 6.71 5.23
N GLY A 212 -13.56 5.83 4.65
CA GLY A 212 -12.25 6.23 4.12
C GLY A 212 -11.26 6.66 5.18
N PHE A 213 -11.36 6.12 6.39
CA PHE A 213 -10.55 6.51 7.56
C PHE A 213 -10.71 7.98 7.97
N THR A 214 -11.85 8.60 7.69
CA THR A 214 -12.15 9.94 8.23
C THR A 214 -12.48 9.92 9.72
N SER A 215 -12.81 8.76 10.27
CA SER A 215 -12.92 8.50 11.71
C SER A 215 -12.41 7.10 12.07
N ASP A 216 -11.96 6.93 13.32
CA ASP A 216 -11.61 5.61 13.85
C ASP A 216 -12.86 4.74 14.16
N SER A 217 -14.01 5.37 14.44
CA SER A 217 -15.23 4.68 14.87
C SER A 217 -15.86 3.77 13.79
N ASN A 218 -15.56 4.01 12.52
CA ASN A 218 -16.05 3.24 11.38
C ASN A 218 -15.04 2.21 10.85
N THR A 219 -14.02 1.91 11.67
CA THR A 219 -12.98 0.96 11.34
C THR A 219 -13.11 -0.32 12.14
N VAL A 220 -13.10 -1.47 11.46
CA VAL A 220 -13.20 -2.79 12.06
C VAL A 220 -12.07 -3.70 11.60
N GLN A 221 -11.61 -4.55 12.50
CA GLN A 221 -10.69 -5.64 12.15
C GLN A 221 -11.47 -6.76 11.48
N ILE A 222 -10.94 -7.30 10.39
CA ILE A 222 -11.59 -8.36 9.62
C ILE A 222 -10.69 -9.57 9.36
N GLY A 223 -9.44 -9.53 9.79
CA GLY A 223 -8.49 -10.64 9.62
C GLY A 223 -7.24 -10.46 10.46
N GLY A 224 -6.41 -11.49 10.52
CA GLY A 224 -5.20 -11.54 11.32
C GLY A 224 -5.42 -12.17 12.70
N TYR A 225 -4.91 -11.58 13.77
CA TYR A 225 -5.14 -12.05 15.13
C TYR A 225 -6.55 -11.70 15.61
N VAL A 226 -7.19 -12.60 16.36
CA VAL A 226 -8.56 -12.36 16.88
C VAL A 226 -8.53 -11.34 18.00
N GLU A 227 -9.39 -10.32 17.91
CA GLU A 227 -9.56 -9.32 18.96
C GLU A 227 -9.97 -9.97 20.28
N GLY A 228 -9.37 -9.53 21.38
CA GLY A 228 -9.65 -10.04 22.73
C GLY A 228 -9.02 -11.40 23.06
N SER A 229 -8.28 -12.01 22.15
CA SER A 229 -7.54 -13.23 22.43
C SER A 229 -6.20 -12.90 23.08
N ASP A 230 -6.16 -12.83 24.40
CA ASP A 230 -4.92 -12.76 25.18
C ASP A 230 -4.75 -14.05 25.96
N HIS A 231 -3.99 -14.98 25.41
CA HIS A 231 -3.69 -16.25 26.04
C HIS A 231 -2.23 -16.33 26.52
N GLY A 232 -1.55 -15.18 26.62
CA GLY A 232 -0.15 -15.09 26.98
C GLY A 232 0.80 -15.41 25.83
N TYR A 233 2.09 -15.33 26.09
CA TYR A 233 3.16 -15.45 25.07
C TYR A 233 3.02 -16.73 24.24
N GLY A 234 2.78 -16.57 22.94
CA GLY A 234 2.76 -17.67 21.96
C GLY A 234 1.39 -18.35 21.75
N ASN A 235 0.31 -17.85 22.33
CA ASN A 235 -1.02 -18.46 22.25
C ASN A 235 -2.10 -17.46 21.79
N TRP A 236 -1.88 -16.76 20.69
CA TRP A 236 -2.93 -15.91 20.14
C TRP A 236 -3.81 -16.68 19.16
N ASP A 237 -5.11 -16.50 19.28
CA ASP A 237 -6.03 -16.98 18.28
C ASP A 237 -5.89 -16.13 17.01
N ILE A 238 -5.98 -16.78 15.88
CA ILE A 238 -6.10 -16.14 14.57
C ILE A 238 -7.51 -16.29 14.04
N TYR A 239 -7.95 -15.37 13.18
CA TYR A 239 -9.20 -15.54 12.47
C TYR A 239 -9.23 -16.91 11.78
N SER A 240 -10.36 -17.61 11.93
CA SER A 240 -10.53 -18.91 11.27
C SER A 240 -10.28 -18.75 9.78
N LYS A 241 -9.29 -19.51 9.27
CA LYS A 241 -8.90 -19.46 7.85
C LYS A 241 -8.46 -18.07 7.37
N HIS A 242 -7.73 -17.31 8.21
CA HIS A 242 -7.07 -16.08 7.78
C HIS A 242 -5.85 -15.79 8.64
N HIS A 243 -4.68 -16.00 8.07
CA HIS A 243 -3.41 -15.80 8.78
C HIS A 243 -3.09 -14.31 8.94
N PRO A 244 -2.37 -13.89 9.98
CA PRO A 244 -1.76 -12.56 10.06
C PRO A 244 -0.75 -12.28 8.95
N LEU A 245 -0.20 -11.06 8.92
CA LEU A 245 0.84 -10.56 8.02
C LEU A 245 0.34 -10.45 6.57
N GLN A 246 -0.26 -9.29 6.27
CA GLN A 246 -1.01 -9.07 5.02
C GLN A 246 -0.09 -8.53 3.93
N HIS A 247 -0.13 -9.15 2.74
CA HIS A 247 0.70 -8.75 1.60
C HIS A 247 -0.08 -8.14 0.45
N ASP A 248 -1.26 -8.70 0.13
CA ASP A 248 -2.12 -8.13 -0.92
C ASP A 248 -3.60 -8.47 -0.72
N LEU A 249 -4.47 -7.68 -1.35
CA LEU A 249 -5.91 -7.85 -1.37
C LEU A 249 -6.43 -7.58 -2.79
N LEU A 250 -7.17 -8.55 -3.34
CA LEU A 250 -7.76 -8.46 -4.67
C LEU A 250 -9.27 -8.56 -4.59
N PHE A 251 -9.98 -7.60 -5.19
CA PHE A 251 -11.41 -7.70 -5.46
C PHE A 251 -11.65 -8.50 -6.74
N LEU A 252 -12.61 -9.43 -6.73
CA LEU A 252 -12.95 -10.14 -7.95
C LEU A 252 -13.72 -9.23 -8.92
N PRO A 253 -13.29 -9.09 -10.18
CA PRO A 253 -13.97 -8.22 -11.14
C PRO A 253 -15.44 -8.60 -11.41
N SER A 254 -15.81 -9.85 -11.16
CA SER A 254 -17.18 -10.35 -11.31
C SER A 254 -18.12 -10.00 -10.16
N ASP A 255 -17.57 -9.71 -8.97
CA ASP A 255 -18.31 -9.33 -7.77
C ASP A 255 -17.38 -8.66 -6.77
N ASN A 256 -17.49 -7.36 -6.61
CA ASN A 256 -16.67 -6.54 -5.72
C ASN A 256 -16.89 -6.79 -4.22
N ASN A 257 -17.84 -7.65 -3.85
CA ASN A 257 -17.98 -8.13 -2.47
C ASN A 257 -17.07 -9.31 -2.17
N ILE A 258 -16.57 -9.98 -3.21
CA ILE A 258 -15.65 -11.12 -3.07
C ILE A 258 -14.22 -10.61 -3.11
N ILE A 259 -13.46 -10.95 -2.06
CA ILE A 259 -12.05 -10.61 -1.96
C ILE A 259 -11.18 -11.85 -1.78
N LEU A 260 -9.98 -11.79 -2.34
CA LEU A 260 -8.87 -12.68 -2.04
C LEU A 260 -7.84 -11.92 -1.23
N SER A 261 -7.37 -12.50 -0.14
CA SER A 261 -6.30 -11.95 0.70
C SER A 261 -5.10 -12.88 0.62
N ALA A 262 -3.94 -12.32 0.28
CA ALA A 262 -2.65 -12.99 0.38
C ALA A 262 -1.97 -12.57 1.69
N ASN A 263 -1.54 -13.55 2.48
CA ASN A 263 -0.84 -13.36 3.74
C ASN A 263 0.17 -14.50 3.95
N ASP A 264 0.93 -14.48 5.04
CA ASP A 264 1.96 -15.50 5.31
C ASP A 264 1.42 -16.94 5.36
N GLY A 265 0.15 -17.14 5.62
CA GLY A 265 -0.49 -18.46 5.64
C GLY A 265 -0.99 -18.94 4.28
N GLY A 266 -0.95 -18.09 3.24
CA GLY A 266 -1.41 -18.42 1.89
C GLY A 266 -2.46 -17.44 1.35
N VAL A 267 -3.35 -17.94 0.48
CA VAL A 267 -4.42 -17.15 -0.12
C VAL A 267 -5.77 -17.60 0.41
N TYR A 268 -6.55 -16.64 0.89
CA TYR A 268 -7.86 -16.86 1.48
C TYR A 268 -8.92 -16.04 0.79
N LYS A 269 -10.14 -16.56 0.73
CA LYS A 269 -11.29 -15.92 0.07
C LYS A 269 -12.31 -15.50 1.10
N SER A 270 -12.86 -14.30 0.96
CA SER A 270 -14.15 -13.94 1.56
C SER A 270 -15.19 -13.70 0.48
N THR A 271 -16.41 -14.19 0.71
CA THR A 271 -17.54 -14.01 -0.24
C THR A 271 -18.37 -12.77 0.08
N ASN A 272 -18.06 -12.08 1.14
CA ASN A 272 -18.69 -10.81 1.51
C ASN A 272 -17.72 -9.96 2.37
N CYS A 273 -16.98 -9.10 1.72
CA CYS A 273 -16.01 -8.21 2.37
C CYS A 273 -16.64 -7.20 3.33
N MET A 274 -17.97 -7.04 3.31
CA MET A 274 -18.72 -6.16 4.19
C MET A 274 -19.39 -6.88 5.38
N ALA A 275 -19.27 -8.22 5.45
CA ALA A 275 -19.89 -8.99 6.52
C ALA A 275 -19.41 -8.61 7.94
N SER A 276 -20.27 -8.81 8.93
CA SER A 276 -19.94 -8.75 10.34
C SER A 276 -20.74 -9.84 11.08
N PRO A 277 -20.11 -10.85 11.70
CA PRO A 277 -18.68 -11.12 11.68
C PRO A 277 -18.15 -11.45 10.28
N HIS A 278 -16.86 -11.18 10.05
CA HIS A 278 -16.23 -11.48 8.78
C HIS A 278 -15.85 -12.96 8.69
N LEU A 279 -16.05 -13.57 7.51
CA LEU A 279 -15.79 -14.99 7.27
C LEU A 279 -14.79 -15.17 6.12
N TRP A 280 -13.82 -16.04 6.37
CA TRP A 280 -12.80 -16.43 5.42
C TRP A 280 -12.90 -17.92 5.05
N TYR A 281 -12.47 -18.24 3.86
CA TYR A 281 -12.43 -19.60 3.31
C TYR A 281 -11.05 -19.85 2.69
N SER A 282 -10.51 -21.04 2.88
CA SER A 282 -9.25 -21.53 2.27
C SER A 282 -9.53 -22.34 1.02
#